data_0940b36f64c2cf971ac5fe7fbca8baa9
#
_entry.id   0940b36f64c2cf971ac5fe7fbca8baa9
#
_cell.length_a   1.000
_cell.length_b   1.000
_cell.length_c   1.000
_cell.angle_alpha   90.00
_cell.angle_beta   90.00
_cell.angle_gamma   90.00
#
_symmetry.space_group_name_H-M   'P 1'
#
loop_
_entity.id
_entity.type
_entity.pdbx_description
1 polymer ?
#
loop_
_entity_poly.entity_id
_entity_poly.type
_entity_poly.pdbx_seq_one_letter_code
_entity_poly.pdbx_strand_id
1 'polypeptide(L)'
;MPRQATQIRDAGPDDAEELLGLWAVVGSGENPTRAREDAERALANIAADPDVRMVVAEVDDRIVGSIHLSRSAISPLMLEPAVHTSFLVVLPEYRRHGVAHALLEAAVSWAEEKDIGQVTAITDGNRDTNRFFARLGLVTFANVRHSGTGALRKKLSTERSRVTGGGNRHLIEVLAQRRSMRRRQASD
;
A
#
# COMPACT_ATOMS: atom_id res chain seq x y z
N MET A 1 -32.16 17.87 -4.05
CA MET A 1 -32.10 16.44 -3.72
C MET A 1 -31.63 16.34 -2.28
N PRO A 2 -32.37 15.67 -1.37
CA PRO A 2 -31.85 15.44 -0.01
C PRO A 2 -30.55 14.64 -0.15
N ARG A 3 -29.52 15.02 0.60
CA ARG A 3 -28.29 14.24 0.72
C ARG A 3 -28.68 12.91 1.34
N GLN A 4 -28.51 11.82 0.60
CA GLN A 4 -28.61 10.48 1.16
C GLN A 4 -27.60 10.38 2.31
N ALA A 5 -28.07 9.97 3.49
CA ALA A 5 -27.20 9.86 4.67
C ALA A 5 -26.21 8.71 4.44
N THR A 6 -24.93 9.02 4.43
CA THR A 6 -23.88 8.00 4.42
C THR A 6 -23.72 7.47 5.84
N GLN A 7 -23.93 6.20 6.03
CA GLN A 7 -23.68 5.51 7.30
C GLN A 7 -22.26 4.93 7.29
N ILE A 8 -21.52 5.13 8.37
CA ILE A 8 -20.17 4.57 8.57
C ILE A 8 -20.24 3.51 9.66
N ARG A 9 -19.73 2.32 9.37
CA ARG A 9 -19.67 1.19 10.29
C ARG A 9 -18.47 0.29 10.04
N ASP A 10 -18.15 -0.57 11.00
CA ASP A 10 -17.22 -1.66 10.78
C ASP A 10 -17.83 -2.71 9.85
N ALA A 11 -16.99 -3.30 9.01
CA ALA A 11 -17.38 -4.43 8.16
C ALA A 11 -17.34 -5.73 8.96
N GLY A 12 -18.30 -6.60 8.67
CA GLY A 12 -18.35 -7.97 9.16
C GLY A 12 -18.12 -9.01 8.05
N PRO A 13 -18.05 -10.30 8.40
CA PRO A 13 -17.91 -11.39 7.42
C PRO A 13 -19.00 -11.40 6.34
N ASP A 14 -20.21 -10.98 6.68
CA ASP A 14 -21.36 -10.93 5.75
C ASP A 14 -21.17 -9.89 4.63
N ASP A 15 -20.29 -8.91 4.81
CA ASP A 15 -19.98 -7.88 3.83
C ASP A 15 -18.99 -8.35 2.74
N ALA A 16 -18.48 -9.58 2.84
CA ALA A 16 -17.40 -10.09 1.99
C ALA A 16 -17.73 -10.00 0.50
N GLU A 17 -18.95 -10.34 0.11
CA GLU A 17 -19.37 -10.32 -1.30
C GLU A 17 -19.41 -8.90 -1.87
N GLU A 18 -19.98 -7.95 -1.13
CA GLU A 18 -20.05 -6.56 -1.56
C GLU A 18 -18.66 -5.90 -1.60
N LEU A 19 -17.82 -6.20 -0.60
CA LEU A 19 -16.45 -5.70 -0.57
C LEU A 19 -15.60 -6.25 -1.72
N LEU A 20 -15.76 -7.52 -2.07
CA LEU A 20 -15.11 -8.08 -3.26
C LEU A 20 -15.57 -7.38 -4.54
N GLY A 21 -16.87 -7.10 -4.67
CA GLY A 21 -17.42 -6.31 -5.77
C GLY A 21 -16.86 -4.90 -5.83
N LEU A 22 -16.76 -4.21 -4.70
CA LEU A 22 -16.15 -2.89 -4.58
C LEU A 22 -14.66 -2.91 -4.98
N TRP A 23 -13.92 -3.93 -4.56
CA TRP A 23 -12.48 -4.05 -4.81
C TRP A 23 -12.14 -4.61 -6.20
N ALA A 24 -13.07 -5.27 -6.88
CA ALA A 24 -12.91 -5.66 -8.28
C ALA A 24 -12.66 -4.45 -9.20
N VAL A 25 -13.13 -3.27 -8.81
CA VAL A 25 -12.83 -1.99 -9.48
C VAL A 25 -11.34 -1.64 -9.40
N VAL A 26 -10.59 -2.21 -8.44
CA VAL A 26 -9.16 -1.93 -8.21
C VAL A 26 -8.24 -3.03 -8.79
N GLY A 27 -8.81 -4.12 -9.33
CA GLY A 27 -8.09 -5.05 -10.21
C GLY A 27 -7.37 -6.22 -9.53
N SER A 28 -8.04 -7.06 -8.76
CA SER A 28 -7.51 -8.38 -8.39
C SER A 28 -8.40 -9.50 -8.93
N GLY A 29 -7.96 -10.16 -10.00
CA GLY A 29 -8.67 -11.31 -10.59
C GLY A 29 -8.24 -12.62 -9.94
N GLU A 30 -9.09 -13.19 -9.08
CA GLU A 30 -8.96 -14.54 -8.55
C GLU A 30 -10.26 -15.33 -8.73
N ASN A 31 -10.22 -16.67 -8.50
CA ASN A 31 -11.42 -17.52 -8.54
C ASN A 31 -12.50 -16.99 -7.57
N PRO A 32 -13.71 -16.64 -8.03
CA PRO A 32 -14.71 -15.94 -7.22
C PRO A 32 -15.09 -16.67 -5.92
N THR A 33 -15.24 -18.00 -5.96
CA THR A 33 -15.65 -18.77 -4.78
C THR A 33 -14.59 -18.79 -3.69
N ARG A 34 -13.32 -19.03 -4.08
CA ARG A 34 -12.18 -19.01 -3.16
C ARG A 34 -11.95 -17.61 -2.60
N ALA A 35 -12.12 -16.60 -3.44
CA ALA A 35 -11.98 -15.20 -3.02
C ALA A 35 -13.00 -14.83 -1.93
N ARG A 36 -14.24 -15.34 -2.02
CA ARG A 36 -15.28 -15.11 -1.02
C ARG A 36 -14.93 -15.73 0.34
N GLU A 37 -14.60 -17.03 0.37
CA GLU A 37 -14.20 -17.72 1.61
C GLU A 37 -12.97 -17.07 2.27
N ASP A 38 -11.99 -16.65 1.46
CA ASP A 38 -10.80 -15.97 1.95
C ASP A 38 -11.14 -14.57 2.48
N ALA A 39 -12.09 -13.84 1.86
CA ALA A 39 -12.56 -12.53 2.32
C ALA A 39 -13.36 -12.63 3.62
N GLU A 40 -14.30 -13.59 3.74
CA GLU A 40 -15.06 -13.85 4.97
C GLU A 40 -14.11 -14.14 6.16
N ARG A 41 -13.11 -14.98 5.92
CA ARG A 41 -12.08 -15.31 6.92
C ARG A 41 -11.21 -14.11 7.27
N ALA A 42 -10.83 -13.30 6.28
CA ALA A 42 -10.04 -12.08 6.50
C ALA A 42 -10.82 -11.08 7.35
N LEU A 43 -12.11 -10.85 7.05
CA LEU A 43 -12.97 -9.95 7.82
C LEU A 43 -13.20 -10.46 9.25
N ALA A 44 -13.37 -11.78 9.43
CA ALA A 44 -13.45 -12.37 10.76
C ALA A 44 -12.16 -12.16 11.57
N ASN A 45 -11.00 -12.28 10.95
CA ASN A 45 -9.70 -12.02 11.59
C ASN A 45 -9.55 -10.52 11.94
N ILE A 46 -9.95 -9.62 11.05
CA ILE A 46 -9.93 -8.17 11.29
C ILE A 46 -10.86 -7.84 12.49
N ALA A 47 -12.07 -8.39 12.52
CA ALA A 47 -13.01 -8.14 13.61
C ALA A 47 -12.51 -8.66 14.97
N ALA A 48 -11.64 -9.67 14.99
CA ALA A 48 -11.04 -10.24 16.20
C ALA A 48 -9.78 -9.47 16.67
N ASP A 49 -9.19 -8.63 15.84
CA ASP A 49 -7.96 -7.90 16.14
C ASP A 49 -8.28 -6.45 16.56
N PRO A 50 -7.99 -6.05 17.83
CA PRO A 50 -8.28 -4.70 18.33
C PRO A 50 -7.42 -3.61 17.67
N ASP A 51 -6.36 -3.98 16.94
CA ASP A 51 -5.44 -3.07 16.27
C ASP A 51 -5.73 -2.92 14.77
N VAL A 52 -6.79 -3.55 14.27
CA VAL A 52 -7.16 -3.50 12.85
C VAL A 52 -8.66 -3.29 12.69
N ARG A 53 -9.06 -2.49 11.70
CA ARG A 53 -10.46 -2.29 11.35
C ARG A 53 -10.62 -2.27 9.83
N MET A 54 -11.72 -2.82 9.34
CA MET A 54 -12.26 -2.57 8.01
C MET A 54 -13.52 -1.72 8.18
N VAL A 55 -13.49 -0.48 7.73
CA VAL A 55 -14.62 0.45 7.83
C VAL A 55 -15.28 0.59 6.48
N VAL A 56 -16.59 0.55 6.44
CA VAL A 56 -17.41 0.72 5.24
C VAL A 56 -18.29 1.94 5.33
N ALA A 57 -18.54 2.54 4.17
CA ALA A 57 -19.52 3.58 3.95
C ALA A 57 -20.70 2.98 3.20
N GLU A 58 -21.89 3.12 3.76
CA GLU A 58 -23.14 2.54 3.25
C GLU A 58 -24.13 3.66 2.89
N VAL A 59 -24.80 3.49 1.77
CA VAL A 59 -25.89 4.36 1.28
C VAL A 59 -26.98 3.47 0.76
N ASP A 60 -28.20 3.62 1.28
CA ASP A 60 -29.37 2.81 0.91
C ASP A 60 -29.08 1.30 0.98
N ASP A 61 -28.56 0.83 2.11
CA ASP A 61 -28.17 -0.57 2.39
C ASP A 61 -27.15 -1.15 1.40
N ARG A 62 -26.37 -0.31 0.71
CA ARG A 62 -25.31 -0.71 -0.22
C ARG A 62 -23.96 -0.14 0.22
N ILE A 63 -22.94 -0.97 0.22
CA ILE A 63 -21.56 -0.53 0.47
C ILE A 63 -21.04 0.23 -0.77
N VAL A 64 -20.76 1.52 -0.58
CA VAL A 64 -20.30 2.43 -1.65
C VAL A 64 -18.84 2.83 -1.49
N GLY A 65 -18.23 2.50 -0.37
CA GLY A 65 -16.81 2.75 -0.10
C GLY A 65 -16.29 1.96 1.08
N SER A 66 -14.98 1.81 1.15
CA SER A 66 -14.30 1.14 2.29
C SER A 66 -12.93 1.74 2.54
N ILE A 67 -12.42 1.53 3.75
CA ILE A 67 -11.06 1.86 4.15
C ILE A 67 -10.57 0.81 5.16
N HIS A 68 -9.34 0.36 4.99
CA HIS A 68 -8.67 -0.51 5.96
C HIS A 68 -7.82 0.36 6.89
N LEU A 69 -7.93 0.14 8.18
CA LEU A 69 -7.20 0.83 9.23
C LEU A 69 -6.36 -0.18 10.01
N SER A 70 -5.14 0.19 10.34
CA SER A 70 -4.32 -0.59 11.27
C SER A 70 -3.55 0.33 12.20
N ARG A 71 -3.32 -0.11 13.43
CA ARG A 71 -2.58 0.61 14.46
C ARG A 71 -1.24 -0.05 14.72
N SER A 72 -0.16 0.66 14.48
CA SER A 72 1.19 0.18 14.78
C SER A 72 2.16 1.35 14.97
N ALA A 73 3.40 1.07 15.35
CA ALA A 73 4.44 2.09 15.42
C ALA A 73 4.70 2.71 14.04
N ILE A 74 4.91 4.03 14.00
CA ILE A 74 5.19 4.76 12.75
C ILE A 74 6.52 4.34 12.10
N SER A 75 7.46 3.83 12.90
CA SER A 75 8.74 3.35 12.43
C SER A 75 9.27 2.24 13.33
N PRO A 76 10.15 1.35 12.83
CA PRO A 76 10.71 0.26 13.65
C PRO A 76 11.51 0.71 14.88
N LEU A 77 12.00 1.93 14.88
CA LEU A 77 12.85 2.48 15.95
C LEU A 77 12.16 3.58 16.77
N MET A 78 10.95 3.99 16.37
CA MET A 78 10.14 4.96 17.10
C MET A 78 8.83 4.29 17.48
N LEU A 79 8.60 4.14 18.78
CA LEU A 79 7.42 3.47 19.32
C LEU A 79 6.18 4.35 19.33
N GLU A 80 6.24 5.56 18.78
CA GLU A 80 5.09 6.43 18.62
C GLU A 80 4.05 5.74 17.75
N PRO A 81 2.82 5.53 18.26
CA PRO A 81 1.77 4.84 17.52
C PRO A 81 1.23 5.74 16.41
N ALA A 82 0.80 5.11 15.33
CA ALA A 82 0.08 5.74 14.23
C ALA A 82 -1.11 4.90 13.81
N VAL A 83 -2.17 5.53 13.31
CA VAL A 83 -3.21 4.86 12.53
C VAL A 83 -2.79 4.91 11.06
N HIS A 84 -2.60 3.73 10.49
CA HIS A 84 -2.26 3.57 9.08
C HIS A 84 -3.52 3.28 8.29
N THR A 85 -3.83 4.13 7.31
CA THR A 85 -4.95 3.92 6.40
C THR A 85 -4.45 3.35 5.07
N SER A 86 -5.19 2.39 4.52
CA SER A 86 -4.91 1.77 3.24
C SER A 86 -6.20 1.33 2.55
N PHE A 87 -6.13 1.03 1.26
CA PHE A 87 -7.27 0.54 0.49
C PHE A 87 -8.53 1.42 0.63
N LEU A 88 -8.35 2.76 0.63
CA LEU A 88 -9.46 3.69 0.52
C LEU A 88 -10.06 3.59 -0.88
N VAL A 89 -11.22 2.97 -0.97
CA VAL A 89 -11.95 2.75 -2.22
C VAL A 89 -13.32 3.41 -2.12
N VAL A 90 -13.76 4.06 -3.20
CA VAL A 90 -15.12 4.62 -3.33
C VAL A 90 -15.60 4.34 -4.74
N LEU A 91 -16.81 3.80 -4.87
CA LEU A 91 -17.46 3.57 -6.17
C LEU A 91 -17.46 4.87 -7.00
N PRO A 92 -17.19 4.79 -8.32
CA PRO A 92 -17.07 5.96 -9.18
C PRO A 92 -18.26 6.92 -9.10
N GLU A 93 -19.48 6.39 -9.04
CA GLU A 93 -20.74 7.15 -8.97
C GLU A 93 -20.94 7.88 -7.64
N TYR A 94 -20.25 7.43 -6.56
CA TYR A 94 -20.31 8.06 -5.23
C TYR A 94 -19.09 8.93 -4.92
N ARG A 95 -18.16 9.08 -5.87
CA ARG A 95 -17.02 10.00 -5.71
C ARG A 95 -17.51 11.46 -5.67
N ARG A 96 -16.77 12.29 -4.95
CA ARG A 96 -17.08 13.73 -4.74
C ARG A 96 -18.37 14.01 -3.96
N HIS A 97 -18.97 12.99 -3.35
CA HIS A 97 -20.14 13.11 -2.47
C HIS A 97 -19.79 13.10 -0.97
N GLY A 98 -18.48 13.18 -0.62
CA GLY A 98 -18.04 13.22 0.79
C GLY A 98 -17.71 11.85 1.38
N VAL A 99 -17.96 10.72 0.68
CA VAL A 99 -17.74 9.36 1.20
C VAL A 99 -16.30 9.14 1.68
N ALA A 100 -15.29 9.54 0.87
CA ALA A 100 -13.90 9.41 1.27
C ALA A 100 -13.53 10.26 2.50
N HIS A 101 -14.15 11.44 2.67
CA HIS A 101 -13.97 12.25 3.88
C HIS A 101 -14.56 11.56 5.10
N ALA A 102 -15.78 11.01 5.00
CA ALA A 102 -16.41 10.30 6.11
C ALA A 102 -15.62 9.05 6.56
N LEU A 103 -15.04 8.32 5.61
CA LEU A 103 -14.16 7.18 5.91
C LEU A 103 -12.85 7.62 6.59
N LEU A 104 -12.25 8.74 6.15
CA LEU A 104 -11.05 9.28 6.81
C LEU A 104 -11.37 9.89 8.17
N GLU A 105 -12.54 10.49 8.34
CA GLU A 105 -13.01 10.99 9.62
C GLU A 105 -13.15 9.85 10.64
N ALA A 106 -13.63 8.67 10.23
CA ALA A 106 -13.64 7.48 11.08
C ALA A 106 -12.22 7.05 11.51
N ALA A 107 -11.23 7.18 10.62
CA ALA A 107 -9.83 6.90 10.97
C ALA A 107 -9.27 7.92 11.98
N VAL A 108 -9.60 9.20 11.83
CA VAL A 108 -9.19 10.26 12.77
C VAL A 108 -9.87 10.06 14.12
N SER A 109 -11.18 9.79 14.15
CA SER A 109 -11.91 9.51 15.39
C SER A 109 -11.32 8.31 16.14
N TRP A 110 -10.97 7.25 15.42
CA TRP A 110 -10.32 6.09 16.05
C TRP A 110 -8.92 6.40 16.59
N ALA A 111 -8.15 7.25 15.91
CA ALA A 111 -6.87 7.73 16.41
C ALA A 111 -7.04 8.56 17.70
N GLU A 112 -8.01 9.49 17.72
CA GLU A 112 -8.34 10.32 18.88
C GLU A 112 -8.80 9.48 20.09
N GLU A 113 -9.66 8.48 19.86
CA GLU A 113 -10.11 7.55 20.92
C GLU A 113 -8.96 6.79 21.59
N LYS A 114 -7.84 6.63 20.89
CA LYS A 114 -6.64 5.91 21.34
C LYS A 114 -5.48 6.83 21.72
N ASP A 115 -5.71 8.13 21.75
CA ASP A 115 -4.68 9.15 22.03
C ASP A 115 -3.46 9.02 21.06
N ILE A 116 -3.75 8.77 19.76
CA ILE A 116 -2.77 8.63 18.70
C ILE A 116 -2.72 9.91 17.87
N GLY A 117 -1.59 10.60 17.89
CA GLY A 117 -1.40 11.88 17.20
C GLY A 117 -1.06 11.79 15.71
N GLN A 118 -0.89 10.58 15.16
CA GLN A 118 -0.42 10.38 13.79
C GLN A 118 -1.38 9.52 12.96
N VAL A 119 -1.71 10.01 11.76
CA VAL A 119 -2.44 9.24 10.74
C VAL A 119 -1.63 9.21 9.46
N THR A 120 -1.44 8.04 8.88
CA THR A 120 -0.76 7.86 7.59
C THR A 120 -1.70 7.27 6.55
N ALA A 121 -1.41 7.47 5.26
CA ALA A 121 -2.21 6.92 4.18
C ALA A 121 -1.33 6.27 3.10
N ILE A 122 -1.64 5.01 2.77
CA ILE A 122 -1.07 4.33 1.60
C ILE A 122 -2.01 4.57 0.41
N THR A 123 -1.47 5.12 -0.66
CA THR A 123 -2.23 5.53 -1.84
C THR A 123 -1.67 4.91 -3.12
N ASP A 124 -2.50 4.85 -4.15
CA ASP A 124 -2.11 4.40 -5.50
C ASP A 124 -1.16 5.37 -6.23
N GLY A 125 -0.91 6.53 -5.64
CA GLY A 125 0.01 7.54 -6.17
C GLY A 125 -0.50 8.28 -7.42
N ASN A 126 -1.75 8.07 -7.85
CA ASN A 126 -2.30 8.83 -8.96
C ASN A 126 -2.51 10.32 -8.60
N ARG A 127 -2.61 11.16 -9.63
CA ARG A 127 -2.64 12.62 -9.48
C ARG A 127 -3.84 13.11 -8.66
N ASP A 128 -5.00 12.50 -8.84
CA ASP A 128 -6.24 12.94 -8.18
C ASP A 128 -6.25 12.52 -6.71
N THR A 129 -5.79 11.30 -6.42
CA THR A 129 -5.57 10.81 -5.05
C THR A 129 -4.55 11.68 -4.32
N ASN A 130 -3.41 11.97 -4.94
CA ASN A 130 -2.39 12.85 -4.34
C ASN A 130 -2.93 14.26 -4.05
N ARG A 131 -3.71 14.83 -4.96
CA ARG A 131 -4.36 16.14 -4.73
C ARG A 131 -5.38 16.11 -3.60
N PHE A 132 -6.12 15.00 -3.49
CA PHE A 132 -7.09 14.82 -2.42
C PHE A 132 -6.40 14.83 -1.06
N PHE A 133 -5.38 13.99 -0.86
CA PHE A 133 -4.64 13.92 0.40
C PHE A 133 -3.85 15.21 0.70
N ALA A 134 -3.25 15.85 -0.30
CA ALA A 134 -2.56 17.13 -0.12
C ALA A 134 -3.48 18.25 0.39
N ARG A 135 -4.75 18.28 -0.08
CA ARG A 135 -5.75 19.25 0.46
C ARG A 135 -6.12 18.99 1.91
N LEU A 136 -5.98 17.76 2.38
CA LEU A 136 -6.17 17.37 3.78
C LEU A 136 -4.91 17.56 4.63
N GLY A 137 -3.83 18.10 4.05
CA GLY A 137 -2.57 18.35 4.77
C GLY A 137 -1.63 17.15 4.87
N LEU A 138 -1.96 16.01 4.24
CA LEU A 138 -1.05 14.86 4.23
C LEU A 138 0.09 15.12 3.23
N VAL A 139 1.33 15.01 3.72
CA VAL A 139 2.54 15.10 2.90
C VAL A 139 3.12 13.72 2.62
N THR A 140 3.84 13.58 1.51
CA THR A 140 4.47 12.30 1.17
C THR A 140 5.58 11.98 2.18
N PHE A 141 5.42 10.88 2.90
CA PHE A 141 6.37 10.39 3.89
C PHE A 141 7.18 9.20 3.37
N ALA A 142 6.56 8.29 2.62
CA ALA A 142 7.19 7.10 2.07
C ALA A 142 6.55 6.70 0.74
N ASN A 143 7.25 5.83 -0.01
CA ASN A 143 6.72 5.22 -1.23
C ASN A 143 6.72 3.69 -1.09
N VAL A 144 5.60 3.05 -1.30
CA VAL A 144 5.47 1.59 -1.33
C VAL A 144 5.70 1.08 -2.75
N ARG A 145 6.53 0.04 -2.91
CA ARG A 145 6.78 -0.65 -4.17
C ARG A 145 6.48 -2.13 -4.00
N HIS A 146 5.88 -2.74 -5.00
CA HIS A 146 5.48 -4.14 -4.98
C HIS A 146 6.20 -4.94 -6.07
N SER A 147 6.59 -6.17 -5.75
CA SER A 147 7.10 -7.16 -6.70
C SER A 147 6.89 -8.56 -6.15
N GLY A 148 6.59 -9.51 -7.02
CA GLY A 148 6.58 -10.92 -6.62
C GLY A 148 7.98 -11.40 -6.21
N THR A 149 8.07 -12.20 -5.15
CA THR A 149 9.33 -12.69 -4.56
C THR A 149 10.25 -13.37 -5.61
N GLY A 150 9.69 -14.21 -6.48
CA GLY A 150 10.45 -14.88 -7.53
C GLY A 150 11.03 -13.93 -8.58
N ALA A 151 10.24 -12.92 -8.98
CA ALA A 151 10.68 -11.90 -9.93
C ALA A 151 11.79 -11.03 -9.34
N LEU A 152 11.63 -10.61 -8.08
CA LEU A 152 12.64 -9.82 -7.36
C LEU A 152 13.94 -10.62 -7.18
N ARG A 153 13.86 -11.90 -6.78
CA ARG A 153 15.03 -12.81 -6.65
C ARG A 153 15.79 -12.91 -7.97
N LYS A 154 15.08 -13.11 -9.09
CA LYS A 154 15.68 -13.19 -10.43
C LYS A 154 16.40 -11.89 -10.80
N LYS A 155 15.79 -10.73 -10.54
CA LYS A 155 16.44 -9.42 -10.80
C LYS A 155 17.67 -9.21 -9.95
N LEU A 156 17.60 -9.49 -8.64
CA LEU A 156 18.73 -9.35 -7.72
C LEU A 156 19.92 -10.26 -8.11
N SER A 157 19.67 -11.48 -8.59
CA SER A 157 20.75 -12.36 -9.06
C SER A 157 21.41 -11.82 -10.33
N THR A 158 20.63 -11.26 -11.27
CA THR A 158 21.15 -10.64 -12.51
C THR A 158 21.98 -9.39 -12.19
N GLU A 159 21.52 -8.52 -11.28
CA GLU A 159 22.26 -7.35 -10.82
C GLU A 159 23.58 -7.72 -10.15
N ARG A 160 23.56 -8.73 -9.27
CA ARG A 160 24.79 -9.25 -8.62
C ARG A 160 25.82 -9.73 -9.66
N SER A 161 25.37 -10.46 -10.70
CA SER A 161 26.25 -10.93 -11.79
C SER A 161 26.83 -9.77 -12.60
N ARG A 162 26.08 -8.68 -12.80
CA ARG A 162 26.58 -7.47 -13.47
C ARG A 162 27.61 -6.75 -12.63
N VAL A 163 27.38 -6.57 -11.33
CA VAL A 163 28.32 -5.89 -10.42
C VAL A 163 29.62 -6.68 -10.28
N THR A 164 29.56 -8.01 -10.14
CA THR A 164 30.77 -8.88 -10.03
C THR A 164 31.48 -9.05 -11.38
N GLY A 165 30.73 -9.10 -12.51
CA GLY A 165 31.32 -9.23 -13.85
C GLY A 165 31.96 -7.94 -14.37
N GLY A 166 31.44 -6.77 -14.02
CA GLY A 166 31.99 -5.46 -14.41
C GLY A 166 33.32 -5.15 -13.71
N GLY A 167 33.43 -5.42 -12.42
CA GLY A 167 34.68 -5.22 -11.65
C GLY A 167 35.84 -6.07 -12.15
N ASN A 168 35.55 -7.32 -12.54
CA ASN A 168 36.59 -8.25 -13.01
C ASN A 168 37.10 -7.89 -14.41
N ARG A 169 36.26 -7.37 -15.31
CA ARG A 169 36.69 -6.91 -16.63
C ARG A 169 37.62 -5.70 -16.55
N HIS A 170 37.28 -4.73 -15.72
CA HIS A 170 38.11 -3.52 -15.55
C HIS A 170 39.44 -3.83 -14.87
N LEU A 171 39.49 -4.75 -13.91
CA LEU A 171 40.73 -5.22 -13.31
C LEU A 171 41.63 -5.98 -14.30
N ILE A 172 41.05 -6.82 -15.16
CA ILE A 172 41.78 -7.56 -16.19
C ILE A 172 42.35 -6.61 -17.24
N GLU A 173 41.61 -5.59 -17.64
CA GLU A 173 42.05 -4.58 -18.62
C GLU A 173 43.19 -3.71 -18.06
N VAL A 174 43.09 -3.25 -16.81
CA VAL A 174 44.16 -2.48 -16.14
C VAL A 174 45.42 -3.31 -15.95
N LEU A 175 45.29 -4.60 -15.61
CA LEU A 175 46.45 -5.51 -15.48
C LEU A 175 47.09 -5.82 -16.82
N ALA A 176 46.30 -5.94 -17.90
CA ALA A 176 46.80 -6.14 -19.27
C ALA A 176 47.57 -4.88 -19.78
N GLN A 177 47.04 -3.69 -19.53
CA GLN A 177 47.76 -2.44 -19.86
C GLN A 177 49.08 -2.29 -19.09
N ARG A 178 49.11 -2.59 -17.78
CA ARG A 178 50.35 -2.53 -17.00
C ARG A 178 51.40 -3.54 -17.49
N ARG A 179 50.98 -4.74 -17.92
CA ARG A 179 51.89 -5.73 -18.50
C ARG A 179 52.45 -5.29 -19.86
N SER A 180 51.67 -4.63 -20.71
CA SER A 180 52.12 -4.11 -22.01
C SER A 180 53.07 -2.97 -21.85
N MET A 181 52.87 -2.07 -20.87
CA MET A 181 53.82 -0.97 -20.57
C MET A 181 55.14 -1.46 -20.04
N ARG A 182 55.18 -2.47 -19.12
CA ARG A 182 56.41 -3.06 -18.61
C ARG A 182 57.22 -3.77 -19.70
N ARG A 183 56.57 -4.40 -20.70
CA ARG A 183 57.27 -5.02 -21.84
C ARG A 183 57.94 -3.98 -22.76
N ARG A 184 57.34 -2.81 -22.94
CA ARG A 184 57.94 -1.72 -23.76
C ARG A 184 59.11 -1.08 -23.07
N GLN A 185 59.10 -0.96 -21.74
CA GLN A 185 60.23 -0.41 -20.97
C GLN A 185 61.41 -1.39 -20.79
N ALA A 186 61.24 -2.66 -21.09
CA ALA A 186 62.32 -3.67 -21.00
C ALA A 186 62.98 -3.95 -22.37
N SER A 187 62.58 -3.23 -23.44
CA SER A 187 63.08 -3.42 -24.81
C SER A 187 63.82 -2.19 -25.35
N ASP A 188 63.99 -1.14 -24.51
CA ASP A 188 64.89 -0.02 -24.69
C ASP A 188 66.08 -0.17 -23.72
#